data_310aa1394167bb2e00a15c90eae2190a
#
_entry.id   310aa1394167bb2e00a15c90eae2190a
#
_cell.length_a   1.000
_cell.length_b   1.000
_cell.length_c   1.000
_cell.angle_alpha   90.00
_cell.angle_beta   90.00
_cell.angle_gamma   90.00
#
_symmetry.space_group_name_H-M   'P 1'
#
loop_
_entity.id
_entity.type
_entity.pdbx_description
1 polymer ?
#
loop_
_entity_poly.entity_id
_entity_poly.type
_entity_poly.pdbx_seq_one_letter_code
_entity_poly.pdbx_strand_id
1 'polypeptide(L)'
;MGILNVTPDSFSDGGMWTDVDVAVSHALDMVDQGASIIDVGAESTRPGSSPVGADEEMRRLRPVLEALLPVVDVPVSVDTMKTEVAEMCVAMGADIVNDVNGLRAPGMAELCASAGVCAIIMHMPVPEDMGAVHSSEMGDGFAEDIRGELRSLTESAVERGMDRDMIVLDPGIGFGKTPEQNMWLLSHSSYFSDGLPVLSASSRKRFLSVMYPGMDRDEASARAALVAAESGADIVRVHNVAATAEMLRGLNRRSGRQRR
;
A
#
# COMPACT_ATOMS: atom_id res chain seq x y z
N MET A 1 3.89 -7.58 -1.02
CA MET A 1 3.84 -6.47 -2.01
C MET A 1 5.10 -5.63 -1.87
N GLY A 2 5.87 -5.53 -2.94
CA GLY A 2 7.11 -4.74 -2.99
C GLY A 2 6.84 -3.32 -3.47
N ILE A 3 7.42 -2.31 -2.82
CA ILE A 3 7.25 -0.88 -3.15
C ILE A 3 8.31 -0.45 -4.16
N LEU A 4 7.89 0.01 -5.34
CA LEU A 4 8.72 0.62 -6.37
C LEU A 4 8.40 2.12 -6.49
N ASN A 5 9.24 2.97 -5.88
CA ASN A 5 9.08 4.43 -6.01
C ASN A 5 9.83 4.93 -7.24
N VAL A 6 9.11 5.63 -8.13
CA VAL A 6 9.67 6.28 -9.33
C VAL A 6 9.67 7.81 -9.18
N THR A 7 10.29 8.27 -8.08
CA THR A 7 10.44 9.71 -7.80
C THR A 7 11.84 10.18 -8.20
N PRO A 8 12.03 11.49 -8.56
CA PRO A 8 13.33 12.03 -8.97
C PRO A 8 14.46 11.77 -7.96
N ASP A 9 14.15 11.75 -6.67
CA ASP A 9 15.11 11.50 -5.60
C ASP A 9 15.53 10.02 -5.48
N SER A 10 14.80 9.11 -6.14
CA SER A 10 15.08 7.67 -6.09
C SER A 10 16.18 7.25 -7.08
N PHE A 11 16.51 8.11 -8.07
CA PHE A 11 17.39 7.78 -9.22
C PHE A 11 18.27 8.97 -9.62
N SER A 12 19.09 9.49 -8.72
CA SER A 12 19.70 10.84 -8.82
C SER A 12 20.92 11.02 -9.73
N ASP A 13 21.45 9.99 -10.41
CA ASP A 13 22.75 10.09 -11.10
C ASP A 13 22.81 9.63 -12.57
N GLY A 14 21.68 9.32 -13.22
CA GLY A 14 21.63 8.86 -14.62
C GLY A 14 20.52 9.49 -15.44
N GLY A 15 20.64 9.62 -16.75
CA GLY A 15 19.58 10.13 -17.62
C GLY A 15 18.32 9.24 -17.61
N MET A 16 17.16 9.76 -18.06
CA MET A 16 15.82 9.13 -17.94
C MET A 16 15.72 7.64 -18.31
N TRP A 17 16.52 7.16 -19.24
CA TRP A 17 16.53 5.74 -19.67
C TRP A 17 17.26 4.84 -18.66
N THR A 18 18.34 5.32 -18.06
CA THR A 18 19.06 4.59 -17.01
C THR A 18 18.19 4.39 -15.78
N ASP A 19 17.33 5.36 -15.47
CA ASP A 19 16.41 5.30 -14.34
C ASP A 19 15.30 4.26 -14.55
N VAL A 20 14.80 4.09 -15.78
CA VAL A 20 13.79 3.07 -16.11
C VAL A 20 14.37 1.66 -15.99
N ASP A 21 15.55 1.42 -16.56
CA ASP A 21 16.20 0.11 -16.49
C ASP A 21 16.52 -0.30 -15.05
N VAL A 22 16.95 0.65 -14.22
CA VAL A 22 17.21 0.44 -12.80
C VAL A 22 15.91 0.12 -12.06
N ALA A 23 14.80 0.83 -12.36
CA ALA A 23 13.51 0.58 -11.75
C ALA A 23 12.97 -0.82 -12.11
N VAL A 24 13.06 -1.21 -13.38
CA VAL A 24 12.65 -2.55 -13.84
C VAL A 24 13.51 -3.64 -13.21
N SER A 25 14.84 -3.48 -13.21
CA SER A 25 15.75 -4.43 -12.56
C SER A 25 15.41 -4.60 -11.07
N HIS A 26 15.17 -3.49 -10.37
CA HIS A 26 14.79 -3.54 -8.95
C HIS A 26 13.43 -4.23 -8.72
N ALA A 27 12.45 -4.02 -9.60
CA ALA A 27 11.16 -4.71 -9.52
C ALA A 27 11.33 -6.23 -9.69
N LEU A 28 12.13 -6.67 -10.67
CA LEU A 28 12.43 -8.09 -10.90
C LEU A 28 13.20 -8.69 -9.73
N ASP A 29 14.19 -7.98 -9.17
CA ASP A 29 14.90 -8.39 -7.96
C ASP A 29 13.93 -8.59 -6.78
N MET A 30 12.93 -7.71 -6.61
CA MET A 30 11.90 -7.88 -5.57
C MET A 30 11.04 -9.12 -5.82
N VAL A 31 10.73 -9.45 -7.07
CA VAL A 31 10.00 -10.70 -7.42
C VAL A 31 10.84 -11.91 -7.07
N ASP A 32 12.11 -11.94 -7.43
CA ASP A 32 13.05 -13.02 -7.09
C ASP A 32 13.23 -13.19 -5.58
N GLN A 33 13.13 -12.10 -4.81
CA GLN A 33 13.14 -12.10 -3.34
C GLN A 33 11.83 -12.60 -2.72
N GLY A 34 10.76 -12.76 -3.52
CA GLY A 34 9.47 -13.31 -3.10
C GLY A 34 8.33 -12.30 -3.03
N ALA A 35 8.43 -11.14 -3.68
CA ALA A 35 7.26 -10.28 -3.87
C ALA A 35 6.24 -10.97 -4.78
N SER A 36 4.98 -10.94 -4.39
CA SER A 36 3.85 -11.47 -5.16
C SER A 36 3.03 -10.37 -5.83
N ILE A 37 3.35 -9.11 -5.57
CA ILE A 37 2.76 -7.91 -6.17
C ILE A 37 3.85 -6.85 -6.17
N ILE A 38 3.98 -6.08 -7.26
CA ILE A 38 4.80 -4.87 -7.34
C ILE A 38 3.88 -3.64 -7.32
N ASP A 39 4.13 -2.70 -6.42
CA ASP A 39 3.34 -1.48 -6.27
C ASP A 39 4.15 -0.27 -6.69
N VAL A 40 3.77 0.32 -7.83
CA VAL A 40 4.52 1.40 -8.50
C VAL A 40 3.88 2.75 -8.14
N GLY A 41 4.66 3.66 -7.56
CA GLY A 41 4.21 4.99 -7.19
C GLY A 41 5.18 6.09 -7.62
N ALA A 42 4.66 7.19 -8.18
CA ALA A 42 5.45 8.33 -8.66
C ALA A 42 5.26 9.60 -7.81
N GLU A 43 4.38 9.56 -6.84
CA GLU A 43 4.15 10.62 -5.86
C GLU A 43 4.44 10.11 -4.45
N SER A 44 5.06 10.95 -3.64
CA SER A 44 5.26 10.64 -2.23
C SER A 44 4.07 11.14 -1.41
N THR A 45 3.36 10.23 -0.77
CA THR A 45 2.27 10.54 0.17
C THR A 45 2.77 10.80 1.60
N ARG A 46 4.09 11.00 1.79
CA ARG A 46 4.67 11.29 3.10
C ARG A 46 4.29 12.70 3.56
N PRO A 47 4.06 12.92 4.88
CA PRO A 47 3.82 14.26 5.41
C PRO A 47 4.96 15.21 5.02
N GLY A 48 4.61 16.35 4.39
CA GLY A 48 5.57 17.37 3.95
C GLY A 48 6.10 17.21 2.53
N SER A 49 5.68 16.17 1.78
CA SER A 49 5.96 16.08 0.34
C SER A 49 5.14 17.11 -0.44
N SER A 50 5.72 17.65 -1.51
CA SER A 50 4.99 18.53 -2.43
C SER A 50 4.08 17.67 -3.32
N PRO A 51 2.81 18.10 -3.53
CA PRO A 51 1.92 17.42 -4.46
C PRO A 51 2.49 17.42 -5.87
N VAL A 52 2.32 16.30 -6.58
CA VAL A 52 2.70 16.14 -7.99
C VAL A 52 1.45 16.30 -8.85
N GLY A 53 1.51 17.07 -9.93
CA GLY A 53 0.40 17.17 -10.89
C GLY A 53 0.23 15.86 -11.67
N ALA A 54 -1.00 15.59 -12.16
CA ALA A 54 -1.30 14.36 -12.89
C ALA A 54 -0.40 14.15 -14.11
N ASP A 55 -0.17 15.17 -14.90
CA ASP A 55 0.70 15.10 -16.09
C ASP A 55 2.13 14.67 -15.74
N GLU A 56 2.67 15.19 -14.63
CA GLU A 56 4.02 14.84 -14.18
C GLU A 56 4.05 13.43 -13.59
N GLU A 57 3.01 13.02 -12.88
CA GLU A 57 2.88 11.66 -12.37
C GLU A 57 2.79 10.64 -13.52
N MET A 58 1.96 10.90 -14.51
CA MET A 58 1.87 10.09 -15.72
C MET A 58 3.20 10.04 -16.51
N ARG A 59 3.91 11.17 -16.59
CA ARG A 59 5.21 11.24 -17.25
C ARG A 59 6.27 10.34 -16.58
N ARG A 60 6.19 10.19 -15.26
CA ARG A 60 7.09 9.31 -14.51
C ARG A 60 6.70 7.85 -14.60
N LEU A 61 5.39 7.54 -14.49
CA LEU A 61 4.89 6.17 -14.47
C LEU A 61 4.97 5.48 -15.82
N ARG A 62 4.58 6.18 -16.91
CA ARG A 62 4.45 5.60 -18.24
C ARG A 62 5.69 4.82 -18.71
N PRO A 63 6.90 5.38 -18.75
CA PRO A 63 8.07 4.67 -19.26
C PRO A 63 8.44 3.45 -18.40
N VAL A 64 8.20 3.51 -17.10
CA VAL A 64 8.46 2.37 -16.21
C VAL A 64 7.44 1.26 -16.44
N LEU A 65 6.14 1.59 -16.56
CA LEU A 65 5.10 0.60 -16.85
C LEU A 65 5.25 -0.02 -18.24
N GLU A 66 5.60 0.75 -19.27
CA GLU A 66 5.88 0.24 -20.61
C GLU A 66 7.00 -0.80 -20.62
N ALA A 67 8.02 -0.61 -19.80
CA ALA A 67 9.15 -1.53 -19.72
C ALA A 67 8.91 -2.71 -18.75
N LEU A 68 8.15 -2.50 -17.65
CA LEU A 68 7.94 -3.48 -16.59
C LEU A 68 6.86 -4.50 -16.94
N LEU A 69 5.68 -4.05 -17.41
CA LEU A 69 4.51 -4.90 -17.63
C LEU A 69 4.76 -6.10 -18.55
N PRO A 70 5.57 -5.99 -19.65
CA PRO A 70 5.85 -7.13 -20.52
C PRO A 70 6.74 -8.21 -19.92
N VAL A 71 7.47 -7.92 -18.82
CA VAL A 71 8.54 -8.79 -18.29
C VAL A 71 8.31 -9.27 -16.86
N VAL A 72 7.31 -8.71 -16.16
CA VAL A 72 6.98 -9.09 -14.78
C VAL A 72 5.89 -10.17 -14.78
N ASP A 73 6.07 -11.22 -13.98
CA ASP A 73 5.14 -12.36 -13.89
C ASP A 73 4.16 -12.27 -12.70
N VAL A 74 4.19 -11.15 -11.97
CA VAL A 74 3.28 -10.90 -10.83
C VAL A 74 2.39 -9.68 -11.10
N PRO A 75 1.21 -9.57 -10.46
CA PRO A 75 0.36 -8.40 -10.58
C PRO A 75 1.07 -7.09 -10.28
N VAL A 76 0.77 -6.07 -11.08
CA VAL A 76 1.26 -4.70 -10.90
C VAL A 76 0.16 -3.82 -10.33
N SER A 77 0.45 -3.21 -9.19
CA SER A 77 -0.36 -2.21 -8.51
C SER A 77 0.18 -0.81 -8.83
N VAL A 78 -0.69 0.17 -8.96
CA VAL A 78 -0.32 1.59 -9.10
C VAL A 78 -0.82 2.39 -7.90
N ASP A 79 0.11 3.06 -7.21
CA ASP A 79 -0.17 3.92 -6.04
C ASP A 79 -0.48 5.33 -6.53
N THR A 80 -1.77 5.65 -6.66
CA THR A 80 -2.26 6.97 -7.09
C THR A 80 -3.65 7.26 -6.56
N MET A 81 -3.94 8.54 -6.28
CA MET A 81 -5.26 9.04 -5.90
C MET A 81 -5.94 9.88 -7.01
N LYS A 82 -5.36 9.86 -8.22
CA LYS A 82 -5.86 10.65 -9.36
C LYS A 82 -6.46 9.74 -10.41
N THR A 83 -7.72 9.97 -10.76
CA THR A 83 -8.47 9.12 -11.69
C THR A 83 -7.82 9.08 -13.08
N GLU A 84 -7.35 10.21 -13.61
CA GLU A 84 -6.70 10.28 -14.91
C GLU A 84 -5.36 9.53 -14.97
N VAL A 85 -4.63 9.46 -13.84
CA VAL A 85 -3.40 8.67 -13.73
C VAL A 85 -3.74 7.18 -13.68
N ALA A 86 -4.71 6.80 -12.85
CA ALA A 86 -5.20 5.43 -12.76
C ALA A 86 -5.74 4.93 -14.12
N GLU A 87 -6.50 5.75 -14.85
CA GLU A 87 -7.03 5.43 -16.17
C GLU A 87 -5.89 5.09 -17.15
N MET A 88 -4.85 5.90 -17.21
CA MET A 88 -3.68 5.63 -18.05
C MET A 88 -3.03 4.30 -17.64
N CYS A 89 -2.78 4.07 -16.35
CA CYS A 89 -2.06 2.90 -15.86
C CYS A 89 -2.86 1.61 -16.11
N VAL A 90 -4.17 1.64 -15.87
CA VAL A 90 -5.08 0.52 -16.13
C VAL A 90 -5.18 0.22 -17.63
N ALA A 91 -5.26 1.24 -18.47
CA ALA A 91 -5.25 1.08 -19.94
C ALA A 91 -3.92 0.47 -20.44
N MET A 92 -2.82 0.64 -19.72
CA MET A 92 -1.52 0.00 -20.01
C MET A 92 -1.44 -1.44 -19.52
N GLY A 93 -2.32 -1.88 -18.61
CA GLY A 93 -2.37 -3.25 -18.09
C GLY A 93 -2.02 -3.39 -16.61
N ALA A 94 -2.12 -2.32 -15.82
CA ALA A 94 -2.04 -2.44 -14.37
C ALA A 94 -3.25 -3.23 -13.82
N ASP A 95 -3.00 -4.11 -12.85
CA ASP A 95 -4.00 -5.05 -12.30
C ASP A 95 -4.72 -4.49 -11.08
N ILE A 96 -4.08 -3.55 -10.36
CA ILE A 96 -4.54 -3.05 -9.06
C ILE A 96 -4.38 -1.53 -9.01
N VAL A 97 -5.39 -0.84 -8.50
CA VAL A 97 -5.30 0.58 -8.11
C VAL A 97 -5.17 0.65 -6.59
N ASN A 98 -4.06 1.17 -6.09
CA ASN A 98 -3.82 1.42 -4.67
C ASN A 98 -4.09 2.90 -4.38
N ASP A 99 -5.30 3.20 -3.88
CA ASP A 99 -5.72 4.59 -3.67
C ASP A 99 -5.77 4.94 -2.17
N VAL A 100 -4.77 5.71 -1.73
CA VAL A 100 -4.72 6.23 -0.35
C VAL A 100 -5.89 7.16 -0.01
N ASN A 101 -6.60 7.69 -1.02
CA ASN A 101 -7.79 8.50 -0.86
C ASN A 101 -9.09 7.67 -0.75
N GLY A 102 -9.02 6.34 -0.84
CA GLY A 102 -10.16 5.45 -0.64
C GLY A 102 -11.23 5.55 -1.72
N LEU A 103 -10.84 5.70 -2.98
CA LEU A 103 -11.69 5.85 -4.17
C LEU A 103 -12.65 7.04 -4.11
N ARG A 104 -12.31 8.08 -3.34
CA ARG A 104 -13.16 9.29 -3.21
C ARG A 104 -13.07 10.23 -4.41
N ALA A 105 -12.01 10.11 -5.24
CA ALA A 105 -11.90 10.90 -6.45
C ALA A 105 -13.05 10.58 -7.42
N PRO A 106 -13.67 11.60 -8.06
CA PRO A 106 -14.75 11.37 -9.01
C PRO A 106 -14.30 10.43 -10.15
N GLY A 107 -15.10 9.39 -10.43
CA GLY A 107 -14.83 8.42 -11.50
C GLY A 107 -13.84 7.31 -11.15
N MET A 108 -13.15 7.34 -10.01
CA MET A 108 -12.14 6.33 -9.66
C MET A 108 -12.76 4.93 -9.43
N ALA A 109 -13.82 4.84 -8.67
CA ALA A 109 -14.51 3.57 -8.44
C ALA A 109 -15.15 3.02 -9.72
N GLU A 110 -15.77 3.89 -10.52
CA GLU A 110 -16.37 3.54 -11.83
C GLU A 110 -15.30 3.06 -12.83
N LEU A 111 -14.11 3.67 -12.80
CA LEU A 111 -12.98 3.23 -13.61
C LEU A 111 -12.56 1.81 -13.22
N CYS A 112 -12.30 1.56 -11.92
CA CYS A 112 -11.91 0.25 -11.42
C CYS A 112 -12.97 -0.81 -11.74
N ALA A 113 -14.26 -0.49 -11.56
CA ALA A 113 -15.38 -1.36 -11.87
C ALA A 113 -15.44 -1.73 -13.34
N SER A 114 -15.38 -0.73 -14.24
CA SER A 114 -15.49 -0.94 -15.67
C SER A 114 -14.30 -1.70 -16.27
N ALA A 115 -13.12 -1.50 -15.71
CA ALA A 115 -11.90 -2.19 -16.12
C ALA A 115 -11.77 -3.58 -15.50
N GLY A 116 -12.52 -3.90 -14.43
CA GLY A 116 -12.43 -5.17 -13.72
C GLY A 116 -11.12 -5.35 -12.95
N VAL A 117 -10.50 -4.25 -12.51
CA VAL A 117 -9.25 -4.26 -11.73
C VAL A 117 -9.53 -4.24 -10.23
N CYS A 118 -8.61 -4.81 -9.46
CA CYS A 118 -8.67 -4.77 -8.00
C CYS A 118 -8.40 -3.36 -7.48
N ALA A 119 -9.01 -2.98 -6.35
CA ALA A 119 -8.73 -1.71 -5.69
C ALA A 119 -8.37 -1.91 -4.22
N ILE A 120 -7.34 -1.18 -3.76
CA ILE A 120 -7.00 -1.07 -2.35
C ILE A 120 -7.60 0.24 -1.84
N ILE A 121 -8.54 0.12 -0.89
CA ILE A 121 -9.23 1.23 -0.25
C ILE A 121 -8.58 1.50 1.09
N MET A 122 -7.99 2.69 1.25
CA MET A 122 -7.32 3.06 2.49
C MET A 122 -8.17 4.05 3.31
N HIS A 123 -8.17 3.84 4.63
CA HIS A 123 -8.62 4.86 5.58
C HIS A 123 -7.59 5.97 5.71
N MET A 124 -7.94 7.16 5.27
CA MET A 124 -7.15 8.37 5.47
C MET A 124 -8.05 9.47 6.00
N PRO A 125 -7.65 10.19 7.06
CA PRO A 125 -8.36 11.40 7.48
C PRO A 125 -8.50 12.36 6.29
N VAL A 126 -9.65 13.03 6.15
CA VAL A 126 -9.87 13.99 5.06
C VAL A 126 -8.76 15.06 5.06
N PRO A 127 -8.39 15.65 3.89
CA PRO A 127 -7.25 16.55 3.75
C PRO A 127 -7.23 17.72 4.72
N GLU A 128 -8.40 18.19 5.16
CA GLU A 128 -8.57 19.24 6.16
C GLU A 128 -8.05 18.80 7.55
N ASP A 129 -8.01 17.49 7.81
CA ASP A 129 -7.55 16.87 9.06
C ASP A 129 -6.17 16.20 8.93
N MET A 130 -5.49 16.29 7.78
CA MET A 130 -4.19 15.62 7.56
C MET A 130 -3.07 16.06 8.53
N GLY A 131 -3.27 17.15 9.27
CA GLY A 131 -2.40 17.58 10.37
C GLY A 131 -2.99 17.31 11.76
N ALA A 132 -4.26 16.95 11.84
CA ALA A 132 -4.88 16.55 13.09
C ALA A 132 -4.59 15.06 13.30
N VAL A 133 -3.81 14.76 14.32
CA VAL A 133 -3.82 13.42 14.94
C VAL A 133 -5.27 13.17 15.33
N HIS A 134 -5.84 12.00 14.97
CA HIS A 134 -7.15 11.60 15.48
C HIS A 134 -7.20 11.92 16.96
N SER A 135 -7.97 12.92 17.34
CA SER A 135 -8.02 13.50 18.69
C SER A 135 -8.73 12.60 19.70
N SER A 136 -9.26 11.47 19.25
CA SER A 136 -9.71 10.45 20.17
C SER A 136 -8.47 9.81 20.79
N GLU A 137 -8.23 10.07 22.07
CA GLU A 137 -7.44 9.19 22.92
C GLU A 137 -7.75 7.72 22.54
N MET A 138 -6.85 6.77 22.83
CA MET A 138 -7.15 5.34 22.68
C MET A 138 -8.41 4.98 23.50
N GLY A 139 -9.53 5.58 23.16
CA GLY A 139 -10.86 5.32 23.68
C GLY A 139 -11.59 4.32 22.79
N ASP A 140 -12.66 3.74 23.32
CA ASP A 140 -13.43 2.62 22.75
C ASP A 140 -13.97 2.83 21.33
N GLY A 141 -13.84 4.04 20.71
CA GLY A 141 -14.35 4.38 19.38
C GLY A 141 -13.32 4.34 18.24
N PHE A 142 -12.02 4.52 18.50
CA PHE A 142 -11.00 4.71 17.47
C PHE A 142 -11.00 3.63 16.38
N ALA A 143 -10.99 2.37 16.77
CA ALA A 143 -10.92 1.26 15.83
C ALA A 143 -12.24 1.05 15.09
N GLU A 144 -13.37 1.27 15.77
CA GLU A 144 -14.70 1.17 15.18
C GLU A 144 -14.96 2.31 14.19
N ASP A 145 -14.47 3.52 14.46
CA ASP A 145 -14.56 4.65 13.53
C ASP A 145 -13.82 4.33 12.22
N ILE A 146 -12.58 3.82 12.28
CA ILE A 146 -11.82 3.39 11.10
C ILE A 146 -12.55 2.28 10.35
N ARG A 147 -13.05 1.28 11.07
CA ARG A 147 -13.79 0.16 10.47
C ARG A 147 -15.08 0.61 9.82
N GLY A 148 -15.81 1.51 10.48
CA GLY A 148 -17.04 2.11 9.96
C GLY A 148 -16.81 2.90 8.68
N GLU A 149 -15.71 3.68 8.63
CA GLU A 149 -15.34 4.43 7.43
C GLU A 149 -14.91 3.51 6.28
N LEU A 150 -14.08 2.51 6.53
CA LEU A 150 -13.72 1.51 5.52
C LEU A 150 -14.93 0.79 4.96
N ARG A 151 -15.91 0.44 5.80
CA ARG A 151 -17.19 -0.13 5.36
C ARG A 151 -17.96 0.82 4.47
N SER A 152 -18.10 2.09 4.87
CA SER A 152 -18.80 3.12 4.08
C SER A 152 -18.14 3.33 2.71
N LEU A 153 -16.81 3.36 2.66
CA LEU A 153 -16.06 3.47 1.40
C LEU A 153 -16.25 2.25 0.51
N THR A 154 -16.28 1.06 1.11
CA THR A 154 -16.55 -0.20 0.39
C THR A 154 -17.95 -0.20 -0.19
N GLU A 155 -18.96 0.15 0.60
CA GLU A 155 -20.35 0.23 0.16
C GLU A 155 -20.51 1.25 -0.98
N SER A 156 -19.88 2.42 -0.87
CA SER A 156 -19.86 3.43 -1.93
C SER A 156 -19.19 2.94 -3.21
N ALA A 157 -18.11 2.17 -3.12
CA ALA A 157 -17.46 1.58 -4.29
C ALA A 157 -18.34 0.52 -4.97
N VAL A 158 -19.00 -0.33 -4.19
CA VAL A 158 -19.95 -1.34 -4.69
C VAL A 158 -21.16 -0.70 -5.34
N GLU A 159 -21.73 0.35 -4.76
CA GLU A 159 -22.84 1.13 -5.36
C GLU A 159 -22.46 1.74 -6.72
N ARG A 160 -21.17 2.05 -6.93
CA ARG A 160 -20.61 2.53 -8.21
C ARG A 160 -20.20 1.41 -9.17
N GLY A 161 -20.51 0.16 -8.83
CA GLY A 161 -20.38 -1.00 -9.72
C GLY A 161 -19.15 -1.87 -9.48
N MET A 162 -18.34 -1.62 -8.46
CA MET A 162 -17.24 -2.53 -8.12
C MET A 162 -17.76 -3.87 -7.60
N ASP A 163 -17.12 -4.95 -8.03
CA ASP A 163 -17.28 -6.24 -7.38
C ASP A 163 -16.62 -6.21 -6.00
N ARG A 164 -17.37 -6.59 -4.97
CA ARG A 164 -16.88 -6.60 -3.59
C ARG A 164 -15.61 -7.45 -3.44
N ASP A 165 -15.54 -8.58 -4.14
CA ASP A 165 -14.39 -9.49 -4.08
C ASP A 165 -13.12 -8.91 -4.73
N MET A 166 -13.22 -7.77 -5.43
CA MET A 166 -12.09 -7.03 -6.01
C MET A 166 -11.59 -5.88 -5.12
N ILE A 167 -11.98 -5.87 -3.83
CA ILE A 167 -11.59 -4.83 -2.88
C ILE A 167 -10.66 -5.39 -1.80
N VAL A 168 -9.61 -4.65 -1.49
CA VAL A 168 -8.68 -4.87 -0.38
C VAL A 168 -8.76 -3.66 0.56
N LEU A 169 -8.75 -3.88 1.87
CA LEU A 169 -8.86 -2.83 2.88
C LEU A 169 -7.50 -2.50 3.49
N ASP A 170 -7.17 -1.21 3.63
CA ASP A 170 -5.99 -0.73 4.37
C ASP A 170 -6.46 0.20 5.51
N PRO A 171 -6.19 -0.11 6.79
CA PRO A 171 -6.56 0.76 7.92
C PRO A 171 -5.73 2.04 8.00
N GLY A 172 -4.81 2.29 7.07
CA GLY A 172 -4.07 3.54 6.94
C GLY A 172 -3.05 3.76 8.05
N ILE A 173 -2.24 2.75 8.37
CA ILE A 173 -1.14 2.86 9.34
C ILE A 173 -0.23 4.04 8.97
N GLY A 174 0.04 4.95 9.92
CA GLY A 174 0.93 6.11 9.74
C GLY A 174 0.27 7.37 9.19
N PHE A 175 -1.03 7.34 8.89
CA PHE A 175 -1.80 8.49 8.42
C PHE A 175 -2.68 9.04 9.53
N GLY A 176 -2.35 10.23 10.08
CA GLY A 176 -3.13 10.92 11.11
C GLY A 176 -3.31 10.13 12.42
N LYS A 177 -2.40 9.25 12.79
CA LYS A 177 -2.51 8.34 13.93
C LYS A 177 -1.30 8.44 14.86
N THR A 178 -1.53 8.31 16.16
CA THR A 178 -0.45 8.26 17.15
C THR A 178 0.41 6.99 17.00
N PRO A 179 1.62 6.93 17.56
CA PRO A 179 2.40 5.69 17.59
C PRO A 179 1.64 4.52 18.21
N GLU A 180 0.92 4.75 19.31
CA GLU A 180 0.13 3.74 20.03
C GLU A 180 -1.02 3.22 19.17
N GLN A 181 -1.74 4.12 18.48
CA GLN A 181 -2.80 3.78 17.54
C GLN A 181 -2.25 2.93 16.38
N ASN A 182 -1.10 3.32 15.82
CA ASN A 182 -0.46 2.55 14.75
C ASN A 182 -0.03 1.15 15.22
N MET A 183 0.49 1.03 16.44
CA MET A 183 0.83 -0.26 17.05
C MET A 183 -0.41 -1.14 17.24
N TRP A 184 -1.52 -0.54 17.67
CA TRP A 184 -2.78 -1.25 17.83
C TRP A 184 -3.30 -1.77 16.49
N LEU A 185 -3.37 -0.93 15.43
CA LEU A 185 -3.76 -1.32 14.08
C LEU A 185 -2.92 -2.49 13.57
N LEU A 186 -1.61 -2.41 13.74
CA LEU A 186 -0.66 -3.42 13.30
C LEU A 186 -0.93 -4.79 13.95
N SER A 187 -1.26 -4.81 15.25
CA SER A 187 -1.50 -6.03 16.01
C SER A 187 -2.95 -6.55 15.96
N HIS A 188 -3.84 -5.86 15.25
CA HIS A 188 -5.26 -6.21 15.11
C HIS A 188 -5.74 -6.14 13.66
N SER A 189 -4.90 -6.53 12.70
CA SER A 189 -5.21 -6.40 11.27
C SER A 189 -6.52 -7.09 10.87
N SER A 190 -6.80 -8.30 11.37
CA SER A 190 -8.03 -9.04 11.09
C SER A 190 -9.32 -8.33 11.56
N TYR A 191 -9.22 -7.38 12.50
CA TYR A 191 -10.37 -6.60 12.96
C TYR A 191 -11.01 -5.77 11.83
N PHE A 192 -10.21 -5.39 10.83
CA PHE A 192 -10.65 -4.55 9.71
C PHE A 192 -11.12 -5.34 8.48
N SER A 193 -11.04 -6.67 8.51
CA SER A 193 -11.30 -7.52 7.33
C SER A 193 -12.73 -7.36 6.78
N ASP A 194 -13.74 -7.30 7.64
CA ASP A 194 -15.16 -7.30 7.22
C ASP A 194 -15.48 -8.33 6.09
N GLY A 195 -14.74 -9.45 6.10
CA GLY A 195 -14.81 -10.49 5.07
C GLY A 195 -13.96 -10.24 3.82
N LEU A 196 -13.18 -9.14 3.77
CA LEU A 196 -12.29 -8.78 2.67
C LEU A 196 -10.82 -8.90 3.10
N PRO A 197 -9.88 -9.05 2.15
CA PRO A 197 -8.46 -9.03 2.45
C PRO A 197 -8.00 -7.70 3.07
N VAL A 198 -7.01 -7.78 3.97
CA VAL A 198 -6.43 -6.60 4.63
C VAL A 198 -4.98 -6.43 4.24
N LEU A 199 -4.64 -5.20 3.81
CA LEU A 199 -3.29 -4.76 3.56
C LEU A 199 -2.75 -3.98 4.77
N SER A 200 -1.49 -4.25 5.14
CA SER A 200 -0.76 -3.51 6.17
C SER A 200 0.50 -2.88 5.58
N ALA A 201 0.59 -1.55 5.62
CA ALA A 201 1.70 -0.76 5.08
C ALA A 201 2.45 -0.02 6.20
N SER A 202 3.30 -0.71 6.94
CA SER A 202 4.07 -0.12 8.07
C SER A 202 5.53 0.20 7.73
N SER A 203 6.03 -0.24 6.56
CA SER A 203 7.45 -0.20 6.21
C SER A 203 8.07 1.19 6.23
N ARG A 204 9.16 1.33 6.99
CA ARG A 204 9.96 2.55 7.19
C ARG A 204 9.19 3.74 7.75
N LYS A 205 7.99 3.52 8.35
CA LYS A 205 7.19 4.58 8.98
C LYS A 205 7.77 5.00 10.34
N ARG A 206 7.61 6.28 10.69
CA ARG A 206 8.28 6.91 11.85
C ARG A 206 7.93 6.25 13.19
N PHE A 207 6.70 5.78 13.37
CA PHE A 207 6.29 5.14 14.62
C PHE A 207 7.12 3.88 14.95
N LEU A 208 7.73 3.21 13.95
CA LEU A 208 8.58 2.04 14.16
C LEU A 208 9.83 2.36 14.99
N SER A 209 10.36 3.60 14.92
CA SER A 209 11.48 4.00 15.78
C SER A 209 11.08 4.13 17.26
N VAL A 210 9.79 4.30 17.54
CA VAL A 210 9.23 4.27 18.91
C VAL A 210 9.02 2.82 19.38
N MET A 211 8.50 1.97 18.48
CA MET A 211 8.31 0.53 18.78
C MET A 211 9.63 -0.22 18.97
N TYR A 212 10.63 0.08 18.15
CA TYR A 212 11.92 -0.62 18.10
C TYR A 212 13.07 0.39 18.19
N PRO A 213 13.31 0.97 19.39
CA PRO A 213 14.36 1.98 19.58
C PRO A 213 15.75 1.42 19.23
N GLY A 214 16.49 2.14 18.38
CA GLY A 214 17.85 1.77 17.98
C GLY A 214 17.98 0.61 16.99
N MET A 215 16.86 0.02 16.55
CA MET A 215 16.87 -1.02 15.53
C MET A 215 17.03 -0.43 14.13
N ASP A 216 17.67 -1.17 13.23
CA ASP A 216 17.71 -0.83 11.80
C ASP A 216 16.29 -0.69 11.23
N ARG A 217 16.09 0.24 10.31
CA ARG A 217 14.75 0.56 9.77
C ARG A 217 14.13 -0.59 8.99
N ASP A 218 14.92 -1.36 8.27
CA ASP A 218 14.42 -2.48 7.48
C ASP A 218 14.15 -3.69 8.36
N GLU A 219 14.98 -3.93 9.39
CA GLU A 219 14.71 -4.95 10.40
C GLU A 219 13.43 -4.62 11.19
N ALA A 220 13.26 -3.37 11.64
CA ALA A 220 12.04 -2.92 12.32
C ALA A 220 10.80 -3.08 11.42
N SER A 221 10.94 -2.78 10.13
CA SER A 221 9.86 -2.96 9.13
C SER A 221 9.49 -4.42 8.94
N ALA A 222 10.47 -5.31 8.84
CA ALA A 222 10.24 -6.75 8.69
C ALA A 222 9.57 -7.35 9.95
N ARG A 223 9.96 -6.91 11.16
CA ARG A 223 9.29 -7.31 12.41
C ARG A 223 7.85 -6.82 12.48
N ALA A 224 7.60 -5.58 12.06
CA ALA A 224 6.25 -5.03 11.99
C ALA A 224 5.38 -5.80 10.97
N ALA A 225 5.93 -6.15 9.81
CA ALA A 225 5.25 -6.97 8.82
C ALA A 225 4.90 -8.38 9.38
N LEU A 226 5.80 -8.98 10.20
CA LEU A 226 5.52 -10.24 10.88
C LEU A 226 4.33 -10.09 11.85
N VAL A 227 4.32 -9.05 12.69
CA VAL A 227 3.21 -8.78 13.61
C VAL A 227 1.89 -8.60 12.86
N ALA A 228 1.89 -7.84 11.76
CA ALA A 228 0.70 -7.67 10.92
C ALA A 228 0.19 -8.99 10.35
N ALA A 229 1.08 -9.82 9.80
CA ALA A 229 0.73 -11.13 9.25
C ALA A 229 0.21 -12.09 10.34
N GLU A 230 0.83 -12.11 11.53
CA GLU A 230 0.37 -12.90 12.68
C GLU A 230 -1.01 -12.45 13.18
N SER A 231 -1.35 -11.18 13.01
CA SER A 231 -2.65 -10.60 13.39
C SER A 231 -3.69 -10.63 12.28
N GLY A 232 -3.37 -11.24 11.12
CA GLY A 232 -4.33 -11.51 10.04
C GLY A 232 -4.32 -10.50 8.90
N ALA A 233 -3.22 -9.77 8.68
CA ALA A 233 -3.01 -9.08 7.41
C ALA A 233 -2.74 -10.10 6.29
N ASP A 234 -3.45 -9.98 5.17
CA ASP A 234 -3.27 -10.84 3.99
C ASP A 234 -2.14 -10.35 3.10
N ILE A 235 -1.91 -9.03 3.08
CA ILE A 235 -0.87 -8.38 2.31
C ILE A 235 -0.04 -7.47 3.23
N VAL A 236 1.29 -7.58 3.15
CA VAL A 236 2.21 -6.61 3.75
C VAL A 236 2.93 -5.84 2.64
N ARG A 237 2.87 -4.51 2.67
CA ARG A 237 3.49 -3.60 1.69
C ARG A 237 4.81 -3.07 2.23
N VAL A 238 5.93 -3.41 1.58
CA VAL A 238 7.27 -3.24 2.14
C VAL A 238 8.31 -2.76 1.12
N HIS A 239 9.35 -2.04 1.60
CA HIS A 239 10.50 -1.63 0.77
C HIS A 239 11.55 -2.74 0.65
N ASN A 240 11.85 -3.45 1.75
CA ASN A 240 12.83 -4.54 1.76
C ASN A 240 12.11 -5.89 1.74
N VAL A 241 11.92 -6.42 0.53
CA VAL A 241 11.22 -7.69 0.31
C VAL A 241 12.03 -8.85 0.88
N ALA A 242 13.35 -8.90 0.66
CA ALA A 242 14.20 -9.98 1.11
C ALA A 242 14.13 -10.19 2.63
N ALA A 243 14.34 -9.12 3.41
CA ALA A 243 14.29 -9.17 4.88
C ALA A 243 12.88 -9.57 5.38
N THR A 244 11.83 -9.06 4.74
CA THR A 244 10.45 -9.38 5.11
C THR A 244 10.11 -10.84 4.78
N ALA A 245 10.44 -11.32 3.59
CA ALA A 245 10.21 -12.70 3.18
C ALA A 245 10.95 -13.70 4.07
N GLU A 246 12.18 -13.40 4.46
CA GLU A 246 12.94 -14.22 5.42
C GLU A 246 12.22 -14.29 6.78
N MET A 247 11.77 -13.15 7.29
CA MET A 247 11.04 -13.07 8.56
C MET A 247 9.73 -13.89 8.52
N LEU A 248 8.95 -13.77 7.44
CA LEU A 248 7.66 -14.45 7.28
C LEU A 248 7.79 -15.96 7.04
N ARG A 249 8.90 -16.46 6.48
CA ARG A 249 9.15 -17.92 6.35
C ARG A 249 9.12 -18.62 7.71
N GLY A 250 9.42 -17.91 8.78
CA GLY A 250 9.30 -18.41 10.15
C GLY A 250 7.87 -18.74 10.58
N LEU A 251 6.86 -18.01 10.09
CA LEU A 251 5.44 -18.24 10.35
C LEU A 251 4.97 -19.59 9.80
N ASN A 252 5.24 -19.86 8.52
CA ASN A 252 4.82 -21.09 7.85
C ASN A 252 5.42 -22.35 8.51
N ARG A 253 6.61 -22.26 9.11
CA ARG A 253 7.23 -23.36 9.83
C ARG A 253 6.56 -23.62 11.20
N ARG A 254 6.00 -22.59 11.85
CA ARG A 254 5.29 -22.71 13.14
C ARG A 254 3.89 -23.29 12.95
N SER A 255 3.12 -22.80 11.95
CA SER A 255 1.78 -23.29 11.64
C SER A 255 1.76 -24.74 11.15
N GLY A 256 2.78 -25.20 10.43
CA GLY A 256 2.93 -26.59 9.99
C GLY A 256 3.25 -27.57 11.13
N ARG A 257 3.70 -27.11 12.31
CA ARG A 257 3.93 -27.95 13.50
C ARG A 257 2.68 -28.13 14.36
N GLN A 258 1.68 -27.26 14.24
CA GLN A 258 0.43 -27.35 15.01
C GLN A 258 -0.65 -28.19 14.31
N ARG A 259 -0.44 -28.62 13.06
CA ARG A 259 -1.38 -29.48 12.29
C ARG A 259 -0.93 -30.93 12.15
N ARG A 260 -0.01 -31.40 13.05
CA ARG A 260 0.38 -32.83 13.11
C ARG A 260 0.04 -33.44 14.46
#